data_f6ca11ed4730948e1e431c84db13f8c9
#
_entry.id   f6ca11ed4730948e1e431c84db13f8c9
#
_cell.length_a   1.000
_cell.length_b   1.000
_cell.length_c   1.000
_cell.angle_alpha   90.00
_cell.angle_beta   90.00
_cell.angle_gamma   90.00
#
_symmetry.space_group_name_H-M   'P 1'
#
loop_
_entity.id
_entity.type
_entity.pdbx_description
1 polymer ?
#
loop_
_entity_poly.entity_id
_entity_poly.type
_entity_poly.pdbx_seq_one_letter_code
_entity_poly.pdbx_strand_id
1 'polypeptide(L)'
;MIIKGFHHVAVKASDFERSYKFYTELLGLKLRNLWGEGDERAAMLVAEDGSAIELFAGGCKCDVFTSPYIHIAFSVDDPDSFIEKVRAEGYGIKMEPETLEIKGNPGFKARIAFCYGPDGEEVEFFKPLENC
;
A
#
# COMPACT_ATOMS: atom_id res chain seq x y z
N MET A 1 -21.92 12.71 16.05
CA MET A 1 -20.61 12.03 16.09
C MET A 1 -20.51 11.13 14.88
N ILE A 2 -19.55 11.37 14.00
CA ILE A 2 -19.44 10.69 12.69
C ILE A 2 -18.00 10.28 12.44
N ILE A 3 -17.78 9.06 11.98
CA ILE A 3 -16.53 8.65 11.37
C ILE A 3 -16.58 9.11 9.91
N LYS A 4 -15.65 9.97 9.48
CA LYS A 4 -15.63 10.56 8.14
C LYS A 4 -14.88 9.71 7.11
N GLY A 5 -14.17 8.69 7.54
CA GLY A 5 -13.37 7.83 6.67
C GLY A 5 -12.04 7.52 7.30
N PHE A 6 -11.13 6.98 6.51
CA PHE A 6 -9.76 6.73 6.96
C PHE A 6 -8.90 7.97 6.72
N HIS A 7 -8.01 8.27 7.66
CA HIS A 7 -7.04 9.35 7.49
C HIS A 7 -5.69 8.80 7.05
N HIS A 8 -5.19 7.80 7.76
CA HIS A 8 -3.92 7.18 7.40
C HIS A 8 -3.82 5.76 7.95
N VAL A 9 -2.86 5.01 7.40
CA VAL A 9 -2.43 3.71 7.89
C VAL A 9 -0.94 3.85 8.21
N ALA A 10 -0.52 3.33 9.36
CA ALA A 10 0.88 3.39 9.77
C ALA A 10 1.63 2.14 9.35
N VAL A 11 2.81 2.33 8.81
CA VAL A 11 3.75 1.26 8.42
C VAL A 11 5.08 1.55 9.09
N LYS A 12 5.66 0.55 9.74
CA LYS A 12 6.97 0.69 10.37
C LYS A 12 8.02 -0.01 9.53
N ALA A 13 8.99 0.76 9.03
CA ALA A 13 9.98 0.28 8.08
C ALA A 13 11.28 -0.11 8.79
N SER A 14 11.88 -1.22 8.37
CA SER A 14 13.22 -1.60 8.82
C SER A 14 14.29 -0.73 8.14
N ASP A 15 14.04 -0.29 6.91
CA ASP A 15 14.89 0.61 6.15
C ASP A 15 14.01 1.76 5.65
N PHE A 16 14.04 2.87 6.37
CA PHE A 16 13.18 4.03 6.08
C PHE A 16 13.38 4.55 4.66
N GLU A 17 14.63 4.72 4.22
CA GLU A 17 14.91 5.28 2.90
C GLU A 17 14.37 4.38 1.78
N ARG A 18 14.52 3.08 1.93
CA ARG A 18 14.02 2.12 0.94
C ARG A 18 12.50 2.14 0.86
N SER A 19 11.82 2.13 2.01
CA SER A 19 10.36 2.19 2.04
C SER A 19 9.84 3.54 1.56
N TYR A 20 10.53 4.63 1.91
CA TYR A 20 10.20 5.96 1.42
C TYR A 20 10.21 6.00 -0.12
N LYS A 21 11.27 5.48 -0.74
CA LYS A 21 11.36 5.41 -2.20
C LYS A 21 10.29 4.52 -2.81
N PHE A 22 10.01 3.40 -2.17
CA PHE A 22 8.95 2.49 -2.63
C PHE A 22 7.60 3.22 -2.71
N TYR A 23 7.20 3.88 -1.63
CA TYR A 23 5.88 4.52 -1.59
C TYR A 23 5.82 5.83 -2.40
N THR A 24 6.92 6.58 -2.49
CA THR A 24 6.93 7.86 -3.23
C THR A 24 7.32 7.70 -4.70
N GLU A 25 8.50 7.16 -4.97
CA GLU A 25 9.01 7.08 -6.35
C GLU A 25 8.31 5.99 -7.15
N LEU A 26 8.11 4.82 -6.57
CA LEU A 26 7.51 3.70 -7.28
C LEU A 26 5.98 3.79 -7.32
N LEU A 27 5.32 3.98 -6.16
CA LEU A 27 3.86 4.02 -6.09
C LEU A 27 3.27 5.41 -6.32
N GLY A 28 4.08 6.47 -6.22
CA GLY A 28 3.65 7.82 -6.57
C GLY A 28 2.96 8.61 -5.46
N LEU A 29 3.04 8.17 -4.20
CA LEU A 29 2.55 8.99 -3.10
C LEU A 29 3.42 10.23 -2.94
N LYS A 30 2.84 11.31 -2.42
CA LYS A 30 3.52 12.58 -2.26
C LYS A 30 3.87 12.84 -0.81
N LEU A 31 5.09 13.33 -0.55
CA LEU A 31 5.48 13.75 0.79
C LEU A 31 4.71 15.00 1.20
N ARG A 32 3.99 14.91 2.33
CA ARG A 32 3.32 16.06 2.94
C ARG A 32 4.08 16.56 4.16
N ASN A 33 4.49 15.64 5.04
CA ASN A 33 5.19 16.00 6.27
C ASN A 33 6.34 15.02 6.51
N LEU A 34 7.44 15.55 7.03
CA LEU A 34 8.59 14.74 7.45
C LEU A 34 9.05 15.29 8.81
N TRP A 35 9.25 14.40 9.78
CA TRP A 35 9.69 14.82 11.12
C TRP A 35 10.54 13.74 11.77
N GLY A 36 11.20 14.13 12.86
CA GLY A 36 12.06 13.23 13.63
C GLY A 36 13.42 13.00 12.99
N GLU A 37 14.28 12.27 13.69
CA GLU A 37 15.62 11.93 13.25
C GLU A 37 15.95 10.49 13.57
N GLY A 38 16.82 9.86 12.74
CA GLY A 38 17.26 8.50 12.97
C GLY A 38 16.10 7.52 13.01
N ASP A 39 16.07 6.68 14.04
CA ASP A 39 15.01 5.68 14.20
C ASP A 39 13.67 6.26 14.66
N GLU A 40 13.62 7.55 14.90
CA GLU A 40 12.38 8.25 15.24
C GLU A 40 11.83 9.07 14.08
N ARG A 41 12.40 8.92 12.90
CA ARG A 41 11.88 9.58 11.69
C ARG A 41 10.50 9.06 11.34
N ALA A 42 9.70 9.96 10.79
CA ALA A 42 8.39 9.62 10.26
C ALA A 42 8.03 10.54 9.09
N ALA A 43 7.21 10.03 8.20
CA ALA A 43 6.74 10.79 7.05
C ALA A 43 5.26 10.51 6.81
N MET A 44 4.53 11.56 6.42
CA MET A 44 3.16 11.42 5.95
C MET A 44 3.17 11.50 4.43
N LEU A 45 2.84 10.39 3.78
CA LEU A 45 2.87 10.21 2.33
C LEU A 45 1.43 10.10 1.84
N VAL A 46 1.00 11.05 1.00
CA VAL A 46 -0.42 11.20 0.69
C VAL A 46 -0.78 10.81 -0.74
N ALA A 47 -1.94 10.22 -0.87
CA ALA A 47 -2.58 9.92 -2.15
C ALA A 47 -3.38 11.13 -2.63
N GLU A 48 -3.93 11.02 -3.84
CA GLU A 48 -4.69 12.09 -4.48
C GLU A 48 -5.89 12.55 -3.65
N ASP A 49 -6.56 11.65 -2.97
CA ASP A 49 -7.74 11.97 -2.15
C ASP A 49 -7.38 12.48 -0.75
N GLY A 50 -6.09 12.60 -0.43
CA GLY A 50 -5.63 13.04 0.88
C GLY A 50 -5.43 11.94 1.91
N SER A 51 -5.85 10.71 1.63
CA SER A 51 -5.54 9.58 2.49
C SER A 51 -4.03 9.32 2.46
N ALA A 52 -3.50 8.74 3.52
CA ALA A 52 -2.05 8.70 3.70
C ALA A 52 -1.54 7.37 4.24
N ILE A 53 -0.29 7.11 3.92
CA ILE A 53 0.57 6.20 4.66
C ILE A 53 1.41 7.05 5.61
N GLU A 54 1.39 6.70 6.89
CA GLU A 54 2.33 7.26 7.87
C GLU A 54 3.48 6.28 8.02
N LEU A 55 4.63 6.65 7.48
CA LEU A 55 5.80 5.79 7.45
C LEU A 55 6.71 6.11 8.63
N PHE A 56 6.98 5.11 9.46
CA PHE A 56 7.88 5.23 10.60
C PHE A 56 9.17 4.46 10.34
N ALA A 57 10.27 5.01 10.82
CA ALA A 57 11.53 4.29 10.92
C ALA A 57 11.54 3.38 12.17
N GLY A 58 12.63 2.67 12.39
CA GLY A 58 12.84 1.89 13.61
C GLY A 58 12.16 0.52 13.65
N GLY A 59 11.72 0.03 12.51
CA GLY A 59 11.21 -1.33 12.38
C GLY A 59 12.34 -2.36 12.38
N CYS A 60 11.98 -3.63 12.50
CA CYS A 60 12.93 -4.73 12.33
C CYS A 60 12.42 -5.70 11.28
N LYS A 61 13.36 -6.39 10.63
CA LYS A 61 13.03 -7.50 9.75
C LYS A 61 12.79 -8.74 10.59
N CYS A 62 11.67 -8.75 11.29
CA CYS A 62 11.31 -9.88 12.12
C CYS A 62 10.55 -10.90 11.29
N ASP A 63 10.90 -12.18 11.45
CA ASP A 63 10.38 -13.27 10.63
C ASP A 63 8.92 -13.59 10.91
N VAL A 64 8.37 -13.14 12.02
CA VAL A 64 6.98 -13.41 12.39
C VAL A 64 6.29 -12.09 12.67
N PHE A 65 5.48 -11.69 11.73
CA PHE A 65 4.63 -10.51 11.89
C PHE A 65 3.20 -10.99 12.13
N THR A 66 2.75 -10.91 13.37
CA THR A 66 1.36 -11.17 13.69
C THR A 66 0.63 -9.85 13.92
N SER A 67 -0.21 -9.50 12.97
CA SER A 67 -1.06 -8.32 13.06
C SER A 67 -2.49 -8.70 12.66
N PRO A 68 -3.51 -8.11 13.28
CA PRO A 68 -4.87 -8.26 12.78
C PRO A 68 -5.07 -7.62 11.40
N TYR A 69 -4.18 -6.70 10.99
CA TYR A 69 -4.24 -6.10 9.66
C TYR A 69 -3.43 -6.93 8.69
N ILE A 70 -4.06 -7.38 7.60
CA ILE A 70 -3.43 -8.31 6.67
C ILE A 70 -2.87 -7.65 5.42
N HIS A 71 -3.44 -6.55 4.97
CA HIS A 71 -2.90 -5.81 3.82
C HIS A 71 -3.43 -4.37 3.77
N ILE A 72 -2.80 -3.58 2.90
CA ILE A 72 -3.25 -2.24 2.53
C ILE A 72 -3.69 -2.30 1.08
N ALA A 73 -4.88 -1.78 0.78
CA ALA A 73 -5.37 -1.70 -0.59
C ALA A 73 -5.37 -0.25 -1.07
N PHE A 74 -4.77 -0.03 -2.25
CA PHE A 74 -4.85 1.24 -2.94
C PHE A 74 -5.88 1.14 -4.06
N SER A 75 -6.75 2.12 -4.15
CA SER A 75 -7.63 2.26 -5.31
C SER A 75 -6.82 2.85 -6.45
N VAL A 76 -6.73 2.12 -7.56
CA VAL A 76 -5.90 2.49 -8.70
C VAL A 76 -6.68 2.34 -10.00
N ASP A 77 -6.23 3.03 -11.03
CA ASP A 77 -6.86 2.95 -12.36
C ASP A 77 -6.32 1.79 -13.19
N ASP A 78 -5.10 1.32 -12.91
CA ASP A 78 -4.44 0.28 -13.71
C ASP A 78 -3.56 -0.63 -12.85
N PRO A 79 -4.13 -1.68 -12.22
CA PRO A 79 -3.34 -2.62 -11.42
C PRO A 79 -2.21 -3.28 -12.20
N ASP A 80 -2.43 -3.58 -13.48
CA ASP A 80 -1.43 -4.24 -14.33
C ASP A 80 -0.16 -3.41 -14.46
N SER A 81 -0.29 -2.10 -14.68
CA SER A 81 0.87 -1.19 -14.79
C SER A 81 1.64 -1.10 -13.48
N PHE A 82 0.95 -1.06 -12.34
CA PHE A 82 1.62 -1.04 -11.04
C PHE A 82 2.44 -2.33 -10.82
N ILE A 83 1.88 -3.48 -11.15
CA ILE A 83 2.60 -4.75 -11.01
C ILE A 83 3.84 -4.78 -11.88
N GLU A 84 3.78 -4.28 -13.13
CA GLU A 84 4.97 -4.24 -14.00
C GLU A 84 6.06 -3.32 -13.43
N LYS A 85 5.70 -2.18 -12.88
CA LYS A 85 6.66 -1.28 -12.21
C LYS A 85 7.31 -1.95 -11.00
N VAL A 86 6.50 -2.59 -10.16
CA VAL A 86 6.97 -3.28 -8.95
C VAL A 86 7.91 -4.42 -9.33
N ARG A 87 7.54 -5.20 -10.33
CA ARG A 87 8.36 -6.29 -10.86
C ARG A 87 9.70 -5.79 -11.37
N ALA A 88 9.70 -4.69 -12.15
CA ALA A 88 10.91 -4.12 -12.72
C ALA A 88 11.90 -3.66 -11.65
N GLU A 89 11.41 -3.23 -10.50
CA GLU A 89 12.24 -2.81 -9.36
C GLU A 89 12.66 -3.98 -8.46
N GLY A 90 12.28 -5.21 -8.81
CA GLY A 90 12.73 -6.41 -8.10
C GLY A 90 11.92 -6.79 -6.87
N TYR A 91 10.75 -6.20 -6.66
CA TYR A 91 9.89 -6.59 -5.54
C TYR A 91 9.07 -7.83 -5.88
N GLY A 92 8.73 -8.60 -4.86
CA GLY A 92 7.94 -9.82 -5.03
C GLY A 92 6.49 -9.54 -5.44
N ILE A 93 5.95 -10.41 -6.27
CA ILE A 93 4.54 -10.36 -6.68
C ILE A 93 3.82 -11.51 -5.96
N LYS A 94 2.82 -11.16 -5.14
CA LYS A 94 2.02 -12.16 -4.45
C LYS A 94 0.92 -12.70 -5.35
N MET A 95 0.30 -11.83 -6.15
CA MET A 95 -0.80 -12.19 -7.02
C MET A 95 -0.73 -11.37 -8.30
N GLU A 96 -0.59 -12.05 -9.44
CA GLU A 96 -0.66 -11.41 -10.75
C GLU A 96 -2.03 -10.77 -10.97
N PRO A 97 -2.13 -9.72 -11.81
CA PRO A 97 -3.42 -9.08 -12.04
C PRO A 97 -4.49 -10.04 -12.53
N GLU A 98 -5.63 -10.00 -11.90
CA GLU A 98 -6.78 -10.83 -12.19
C GLU A 98 -8.07 -10.04 -12.09
N THR A 99 -9.01 -10.32 -12.98
CA THR A 99 -10.37 -9.82 -12.85
C THR A 99 -11.20 -10.83 -12.10
N LEU A 100 -11.72 -10.43 -10.95
CA LEU A 100 -12.51 -11.29 -10.09
C LEU A 100 -13.95 -10.81 -10.03
N GLU A 101 -14.86 -11.77 -10.03
CA GLU A 101 -16.25 -11.53 -9.74
C GLU A 101 -16.55 -12.16 -8.39
N ILE A 102 -16.79 -11.31 -7.39
CA ILE A 102 -17.05 -11.75 -6.03
C ILE A 102 -18.55 -11.85 -5.84
N LYS A 103 -19.01 -13.06 -5.59
CA LYS A 103 -20.43 -13.32 -5.34
C LYS A 103 -20.78 -12.88 -3.92
N GLY A 104 -21.89 -12.20 -3.79
CA GLY A 104 -22.37 -11.69 -2.51
C GLY A 104 -23.74 -11.09 -2.66
N ASN A 105 -24.17 -10.36 -1.62
CA ASN A 105 -25.48 -9.72 -1.62
C ASN A 105 -25.35 -8.25 -1.17
N PRO A 106 -25.01 -7.30 -2.05
CA PRO A 106 -24.68 -7.51 -3.46
C PRO A 106 -23.26 -8.05 -3.67
N GLY A 107 -23.02 -8.69 -4.80
CA GLY A 107 -21.67 -9.01 -5.24
C GLY A 107 -20.98 -7.81 -5.88
N PHE A 108 -19.72 -7.98 -6.23
CA PHE A 108 -18.97 -6.93 -6.92
C PHE A 108 -17.92 -7.55 -7.84
N LYS A 109 -17.41 -6.72 -8.74
CA LYS A 109 -16.39 -7.10 -9.70
C LYS A 109 -15.21 -6.15 -9.59
N ALA A 110 -14.01 -6.68 -9.63
CA ALA A 110 -12.80 -5.87 -9.50
C ALA A 110 -11.64 -6.50 -10.25
N ARG A 111 -10.72 -5.66 -10.71
CA ARG A 111 -9.40 -6.10 -11.14
C ARG A 111 -8.44 -5.85 -10.00
N ILE A 112 -7.74 -6.88 -9.57
CA ILE A 112 -6.85 -6.79 -8.41
C ILE A 112 -5.49 -7.41 -8.69
N ALA A 113 -4.50 -6.96 -7.93
CA ALA A 113 -3.16 -7.52 -7.91
C ALA A 113 -2.54 -7.24 -6.55
N PHE A 114 -1.59 -8.08 -6.14
CA PHE A 114 -0.87 -7.91 -4.87
C PHE A 114 0.63 -7.97 -5.09
N CYS A 115 1.36 -7.09 -4.42
CA CYS A 115 2.80 -7.18 -4.30
C CYS A 115 3.21 -7.19 -2.83
N TYR A 116 4.50 -7.39 -2.60
CA TYR A 116 5.12 -7.23 -1.28
C TYR A 116 5.93 -5.95 -1.27
N GLY A 117 5.77 -5.14 -0.23
CA GLY A 117 6.61 -3.98 0.00
C GLY A 117 7.99 -4.37 0.55
N PRO A 118 8.85 -3.36 0.84
CA PRO A 118 10.23 -3.62 1.26
C PRO A 118 10.38 -4.45 2.54
N ASP A 119 9.40 -4.42 3.43
CA ASP A 119 9.41 -5.21 4.67
C ASP A 119 8.49 -6.43 4.61
N GLY A 120 8.05 -6.81 3.41
CA GLY A 120 7.16 -7.95 3.23
C GLY A 120 5.69 -7.62 3.45
N GLU A 121 5.36 -6.35 3.68
CA GLU A 121 3.98 -5.93 3.80
C GLU A 121 3.22 -6.18 2.51
N GLU A 122 2.01 -6.70 2.62
CA GLU A 122 1.17 -6.96 1.46
C GLU A 122 0.49 -5.67 0.99
N VAL A 123 0.64 -5.35 -0.29
CA VAL A 123 0.06 -4.17 -0.93
C VAL A 123 -0.85 -4.64 -2.06
N GLU A 124 -2.12 -4.26 -1.98
CA GLU A 124 -3.11 -4.57 -3.00
C GLU A 124 -3.36 -3.36 -3.89
N PHE A 125 -3.41 -3.61 -5.19
CA PHE A 125 -3.85 -2.61 -6.18
C PHE A 125 -5.26 -3.04 -6.61
N PHE A 126 -6.23 -2.18 -6.35
CA PHE A 126 -7.64 -2.50 -6.48
C PHE A 126 -8.33 -1.52 -7.42
N LYS A 127 -8.94 -2.06 -8.48
CA LYS A 127 -9.74 -1.27 -9.41
C LYS A 127 -11.17 -1.81 -9.39
N PRO A 128 -12.12 -1.08 -8.81
CA PRO A 128 -13.53 -1.46 -8.91
C PRO A 128 -13.97 -1.46 -10.39
N LEU A 129 -14.70 -2.46 -10.79
CA LEU A 129 -15.29 -2.54 -12.14
C LEU A 129 -16.79 -2.34 -12.00
N GLU A 130 -17.36 -1.58 -12.92
CA GLU A 130 -18.79 -1.32 -12.88
C GLU A 130 -19.58 -2.57 -13.21
N ASN A 131 -20.62 -2.80 -12.44
CA ASN A 131 -21.63 -3.77 -12.79
C ASN A 131 -22.60 -3.10 -13.76
N CYS A 132 -22.43 -3.41 -15.02
CA CYS A 132 -23.41 -3.02 -16.03
C CYS A 132 -24.61 -3.93 -15.97
#